data_dbcab59650957d59cd01dbc2804821bc
#
_entry.id   dbcab59650957d59cd01dbc2804821bc
#
_cell.length_a   1.000
_cell.length_b   1.000
_cell.length_c   1.000
_cell.angle_alpha   90.00
_cell.angle_beta   90.00
_cell.angle_gamma   90.00
#
_symmetry.space_group_name_H-M   'P 1'
#
loop_
_entity.id
_entity.type
_entity.pdbx_description
1 polymer ?
#
loop_
_entity_poly.entity_id
_entity_poly.type
_entity_poly.pdbx_seq_one_letter_code
_entity_poly.pdbx_strand_id
1 'polypeptide(L)'
;MSKELEFLSQRVASGKLSRRDFLGRAAALGVGAAFANTLLADAARAEGPVKGGTLKAGLQGGESSNVLDPALNLSQVNFSFGKCWGELLVELKPDGSLENRIAEEIGSSPDAKTWTMKIRKDIEFHDGKTVKAEDVMATLERHSDEKSKSAALGILQGIETMKVDGDSVVISLKDPNADFPYLMADYHLVIQPNGGKDNPNAGISAGPYKVTVNEPGVRYGGEKFANYWQGDKLGHADQVEIVVINDPTARMSALQGGQVNMINRVEPKIVDLIKRVPGVTIQAVSGRGFYPFNMFCDTAPFDNNDLRMALKLAMDREELLDKILRGYGEVGNDMPVNSAYPLFSTDIEQRKFDPEKAAEFYKKSGHSGSILLRTSDVAFPGAVDAAQLYQQSCAKAGIKIDIKREPGDGYWSEVWNKQPFSLSYWGGRPTQDQMYSTAYISSADWNDTRFKNEKFDKMVIAARGELDEAKRKQMYRDMGVMMRDEGGLIVPFFNQYIDASGKGVQGWVSNPAQEMCGGYALAMCWLEA
;
A
#
# COMPACT_ATOMS: atom_id res chain seq x y z
N MET A 1 -16.01 -4.68 -31.64
CA MET A 1 -15.05 -3.85 -32.41
C MET A 1 -15.24 -4.19 -33.89
N SER A 2 -15.24 -3.21 -34.81
CA SER A 2 -15.32 -3.56 -36.24
C SER A 2 -14.03 -4.22 -36.69
N LYS A 3 -14.09 -5.22 -37.61
CA LYS A 3 -12.90 -5.91 -38.16
C LYS A 3 -11.88 -4.91 -38.72
N GLU A 4 -12.34 -3.78 -39.18
CA GLU A 4 -11.54 -2.72 -39.78
C GLU A 4 -10.72 -1.93 -38.73
N LEU A 5 -11.30 -1.66 -37.56
CA LEU A 5 -10.60 -1.05 -36.42
C LEU A 5 -9.54 -1.98 -35.82
N GLU A 6 -9.83 -3.26 -35.77
CA GLU A 6 -8.89 -4.29 -35.31
C GLU A 6 -7.70 -4.41 -36.27
N PHE A 7 -7.96 -4.39 -37.58
CA PHE A 7 -6.92 -4.35 -38.59
C PHE A 7 -6.06 -3.09 -38.55
N LEU A 8 -6.67 -1.92 -38.32
CA LEU A 8 -5.94 -0.66 -38.21
C LEU A 8 -5.07 -0.63 -36.95
N SER A 9 -5.56 -1.15 -35.80
CA SER A 9 -4.78 -1.22 -34.56
C SER A 9 -3.58 -2.18 -34.70
N GLN A 10 -3.75 -3.32 -35.35
CA GLN A 10 -2.64 -4.25 -35.65
C GLN A 10 -1.59 -3.62 -36.59
N ARG A 11 -1.98 -2.73 -37.49
CA ARG A 11 -1.03 -2.02 -38.35
C ARG A 11 -0.26 -0.94 -37.63
N VAL A 12 -0.86 -0.31 -36.59
CA VAL A 12 -0.12 0.58 -35.71
C VAL A 12 0.85 -0.22 -34.85
N ALA A 13 0.39 -1.32 -34.25
CA ALA A 13 1.22 -2.22 -33.46
C ALA A 13 2.43 -2.81 -34.24
N SER A 14 2.31 -2.95 -35.55
CA SER A 14 3.39 -3.43 -36.43
C SER A 14 4.20 -2.31 -37.08
N GLY A 15 4.09 -1.05 -36.62
CA GLY A 15 4.80 0.11 -37.15
C GLY A 15 4.44 0.48 -38.63
N LYS A 16 3.40 -0.15 -39.17
CA LYS A 16 2.98 0.03 -40.58
C LYS A 16 1.95 1.15 -40.78
N LEU A 17 1.52 1.81 -39.69
CA LEU A 17 0.59 2.93 -39.71
C LEU A 17 0.96 3.91 -38.60
N SER A 18 1.06 5.21 -38.92
CA SER A 18 1.36 6.21 -37.90
C SER A 18 0.16 6.44 -36.96
N ARG A 19 0.42 6.86 -35.70
CA ARG A 19 -0.64 7.21 -34.73
C ARG A 19 -1.59 8.28 -35.30
N ARG A 20 -1.06 9.25 -36.02
CA ARG A 20 -1.84 10.33 -36.64
C ARG A 20 -2.78 9.79 -37.73
N ASP A 21 -2.29 8.90 -38.57
CA ASP A 21 -3.09 8.30 -39.63
C ASP A 21 -4.15 7.34 -39.08
N PHE A 22 -3.84 6.65 -37.99
CA PHE A 22 -4.81 5.82 -37.28
C PHE A 22 -5.95 6.66 -36.72
N LEU A 23 -5.65 7.76 -36.01
CA LEU A 23 -6.66 8.65 -35.44
C LEU A 23 -7.56 9.26 -36.54
N GLY A 24 -6.97 9.67 -37.66
CA GLY A 24 -7.73 10.17 -38.82
C GLY A 24 -8.67 9.11 -39.40
N ARG A 25 -8.22 7.87 -39.55
CA ARG A 25 -9.04 6.76 -40.09
C ARG A 25 -10.09 6.27 -39.08
N ALA A 26 -9.76 6.21 -37.79
CA ALA A 26 -10.69 5.88 -36.73
C ALA A 26 -11.84 6.93 -36.64
N ALA A 27 -11.51 8.22 -36.77
CA ALA A 27 -12.50 9.30 -36.83
C ALA A 27 -13.40 9.18 -38.07
N ALA A 28 -12.86 8.81 -39.24
CA ALA A 28 -13.61 8.55 -40.44
C ALA A 28 -14.59 7.36 -40.30
N LEU A 29 -14.29 6.42 -39.39
CA LEU A 29 -15.15 5.29 -39.03
C LEU A 29 -16.13 5.62 -37.90
N GLY A 30 -16.24 6.89 -37.49
CA GLY A 30 -17.15 7.35 -36.44
C GLY A 30 -16.67 7.05 -35.01
N VAL A 31 -15.40 6.76 -34.83
CA VAL A 31 -14.83 6.42 -33.52
C VAL A 31 -14.38 7.67 -32.80
N GLY A 32 -14.92 7.91 -31.61
CA GLY A 32 -14.55 9.05 -30.77
C GLY A 32 -13.09 9.02 -30.35
N ALA A 33 -12.45 10.19 -30.25
CA ALA A 33 -11.01 10.34 -29.94
C ALA A 33 -10.58 9.62 -28.66
N ALA A 34 -11.44 9.58 -27.63
CA ALA A 34 -11.14 8.87 -26.38
C ALA A 34 -10.99 7.36 -26.62
N PHE A 35 -11.90 6.74 -27.37
CA PHE A 35 -11.84 5.31 -27.67
C PHE A 35 -10.70 4.97 -28.65
N ALA A 36 -10.42 5.84 -29.61
CA ALA A 36 -9.28 5.69 -30.51
C ALA A 36 -7.94 5.75 -29.77
N ASN A 37 -7.81 6.60 -28.75
CA ASN A 37 -6.63 6.67 -27.88
C ASN A 37 -6.49 5.42 -26.99
N THR A 38 -7.58 4.82 -26.54
CA THR A 38 -7.53 3.53 -25.81
C THR A 38 -7.00 2.40 -26.72
N LEU A 39 -7.48 2.35 -27.95
CA LEU A 39 -6.99 1.36 -28.94
C LEU A 39 -5.52 1.58 -29.33
N LEU A 40 -5.04 2.84 -29.35
CA LEU A 40 -3.63 3.15 -29.55
C LEU A 40 -2.76 2.73 -28.36
N ALA A 41 -3.26 2.90 -27.15
CA ALA A 41 -2.59 2.44 -25.92
C ALA A 41 -2.50 0.90 -25.89
N ASP A 42 -3.56 0.22 -26.31
CA ASP A 42 -3.57 -1.24 -26.44
C ASP A 42 -2.64 -1.72 -27.56
N ALA A 43 -2.55 -1.00 -28.68
CA ALA A 43 -1.63 -1.28 -29.77
C ALA A 43 -0.15 -1.05 -29.39
N ALA A 44 0.14 0.01 -28.61
CA ALA A 44 1.49 0.24 -28.08
C ALA A 44 1.92 -0.82 -27.07
N ARG A 45 0.98 -1.36 -26.28
CA ARG A 45 1.23 -2.56 -25.45
C ARG A 45 1.52 -3.82 -26.27
N ALA A 46 1.00 -3.91 -27.49
CA ALA A 46 1.25 -5.04 -28.40
C ALA A 46 2.67 -5.05 -29.02
N GLU A 47 3.38 -3.91 -29.04
CA GLU A 47 4.80 -3.83 -29.46
C GLU A 47 5.76 -4.33 -28.39
N GLY A 48 5.27 -4.56 -27.16
CA GLY A 48 6.07 -4.99 -26.01
C GLY A 48 6.90 -3.88 -25.40
N PRO A 49 7.55 -4.16 -24.25
CA PRO A 49 8.36 -3.16 -23.56
C PRO A 49 9.64 -2.82 -24.32
N VAL A 50 9.95 -1.52 -24.39
CA VAL A 50 11.24 -1.02 -24.84
C VAL A 50 12.27 -1.26 -23.74
N LYS A 51 13.42 -1.84 -24.09
CA LYS A 51 14.50 -2.14 -23.15
C LYS A 51 15.53 -1.02 -23.14
N GLY A 52 16.14 -0.82 -21.96
CA GLY A 52 17.28 0.08 -21.81
C GLY A 52 16.98 1.40 -21.12
N GLY A 53 18.00 2.21 -20.95
CA GLY A 53 17.91 3.50 -20.32
C GLY A 53 17.79 3.47 -18.79
N THR A 54 17.50 4.64 -18.21
CA THR A 54 17.33 4.82 -16.77
C THR A 54 15.93 5.32 -16.46
N LEU A 55 15.19 4.60 -15.61
CA LEU A 55 13.87 5.01 -15.15
C LEU A 55 13.97 5.55 -13.72
N LYS A 56 13.48 6.79 -13.50
CA LYS A 56 13.60 7.50 -12.23
C LYS A 56 12.24 7.83 -11.62
N ALA A 57 12.10 7.57 -10.33
CA ALA A 57 10.92 7.97 -9.55
C ALA A 57 11.30 9.00 -8.48
N GLY A 58 10.53 10.08 -8.38
CA GLY A 58 10.60 11.03 -7.27
C GLY A 58 9.56 10.66 -6.21
N LEU A 59 9.98 10.12 -5.07
CA LEU A 59 9.05 9.60 -4.07
C LEU A 59 9.10 10.38 -2.75
N GLN A 60 7.92 10.53 -2.16
CA GLN A 60 7.73 11.02 -0.80
C GLN A 60 7.79 9.87 0.21
N GLY A 61 8.25 10.16 1.43
CA GLY A 61 8.20 9.26 2.59
C GLY A 61 9.55 8.63 2.95
N GLY A 62 10.64 8.94 2.24
CA GLY A 62 11.96 8.46 2.62
C GLY A 62 12.56 9.23 3.80
N GLU A 63 13.28 8.53 4.65
CA GLU A 63 13.93 9.01 5.87
C GLU A 63 15.39 8.56 5.95
N SER A 64 16.21 9.30 6.69
CA SER A 64 17.60 8.96 6.99
C SER A 64 17.75 7.65 7.80
N SER A 65 16.69 7.24 8.50
CA SER A 65 16.62 6.00 9.26
C SER A 65 16.24 4.76 8.42
N ASN A 66 15.91 4.92 7.14
CA ASN A 66 15.54 3.81 6.29
C ASN A 66 16.68 2.81 6.09
N VAL A 67 16.33 1.54 6.05
CA VAL A 67 17.26 0.42 5.88
C VAL A 67 16.78 -0.51 4.77
N LEU A 68 17.66 -1.39 4.26
CA LEU A 68 17.26 -2.40 3.27
C LEU A 68 16.65 -3.65 3.88
N ASP A 69 16.69 -3.80 5.21
CA ASP A 69 16.03 -4.92 5.89
C ASP A 69 14.51 -4.89 5.62
N PRO A 70 13.95 -5.88 4.90
CA PRO A 70 12.53 -5.89 4.57
C PRO A 70 11.62 -5.90 5.80
N ALA A 71 12.07 -6.52 6.89
CA ALA A 71 11.32 -6.59 8.15
C ALA A 71 10.96 -5.21 8.73
N LEU A 72 11.78 -4.19 8.41
CA LEU A 72 11.69 -2.84 8.95
C LEU A 72 11.20 -1.81 7.92
N ASN A 73 10.62 -2.23 6.81
CA ASN A 73 10.09 -1.32 5.79
C ASN A 73 8.89 -0.56 6.32
N LEU A 74 9.03 0.76 6.53
CA LEU A 74 8.00 1.63 7.10
C LEU A 74 7.39 2.62 6.10
N SER A 75 8.00 2.82 4.93
CA SER A 75 7.60 3.88 4.02
C SER A 75 7.44 3.42 2.57
N GLN A 76 6.73 4.21 1.78
CA GLN A 76 6.52 3.94 0.35
C GLN A 76 7.83 3.86 -0.44
N VAL A 77 8.87 4.59 -0.03
CA VAL A 77 10.18 4.55 -0.68
C VAL A 77 10.82 3.17 -0.52
N ASN A 78 10.89 2.66 0.72
CA ASN A 78 11.42 1.32 1.00
C ASN A 78 10.58 0.23 0.32
N PHE A 79 9.25 0.36 0.39
CA PHE A 79 8.33 -0.56 -0.25
C PHE A 79 8.55 -0.62 -1.77
N SER A 80 8.55 0.54 -2.47
CA SER A 80 8.76 0.58 -3.92
C SER A 80 10.14 0.10 -4.34
N PHE A 81 11.18 0.42 -3.55
CA PHE A 81 12.52 -0.08 -3.83
C PHE A 81 12.62 -1.59 -3.57
N GLY A 82 11.96 -2.07 -2.51
CA GLY A 82 11.86 -3.50 -2.21
C GLY A 82 11.26 -4.31 -3.37
N LYS A 83 10.28 -3.75 -4.10
CA LYS A 83 9.71 -4.38 -5.31
C LYS A 83 10.66 -4.37 -6.53
N CYS A 84 11.72 -3.58 -6.51
CA CYS A 84 12.75 -3.61 -7.56
C CYS A 84 13.76 -4.74 -7.35
N TRP A 85 14.26 -4.93 -6.11
CA TRP A 85 15.31 -5.89 -5.83
C TRP A 85 14.82 -7.15 -5.14
N GLY A 86 13.67 -7.08 -4.47
CA GLY A 86 13.08 -8.19 -3.72
C GLY A 86 12.21 -9.10 -4.59
N GLU A 87 12.08 -10.35 -4.17
CA GLU A 87 11.13 -11.32 -4.73
C GLU A 87 10.37 -12.01 -3.60
N LEU A 88 9.07 -12.24 -3.82
CA LEU A 88 8.16 -12.84 -2.85
C LEU A 88 7.77 -14.27 -3.24
N LEU A 89 7.13 -15.00 -2.34
CA LEU A 89 6.53 -16.31 -2.66
C LEU A 89 5.38 -16.17 -3.64
N VAL A 90 4.51 -15.19 -3.42
CA VAL A 90 3.36 -14.86 -4.27
C VAL A 90 3.21 -13.34 -4.36
N GLU A 91 2.46 -12.86 -5.33
CA GLU A 91 2.14 -11.45 -5.51
C GLU A 91 0.65 -11.24 -5.67
N LEU A 92 0.13 -10.12 -5.15
CA LEU A 92 -1.26 -9.72 -5.31
C LEU A 92 -1.43 -8.92 -6.60
N LYS A 93 -2.19 -9.47 -7.56
CA LYS A 93 -2.51 -8.76 -8.79
C LYS A 93 -3.52 -7.62 -8.57
N PRO A 94 -3.62 -6.66 -9.51
CA PRO A 94 -4.58 -5.56 -9.42
C PRO A 94 -6.05 -6.00 -9.31
N ASP A 95 -6.40 -7.18 -9.82
CA ASP A 95 -7.74 -7.78 -9.74
C ASP A 95 -8.01 -8.47 -8.38
N GLY A 96 -7.03 -8.47 -7.47
CA GLY A 96 -7.11 -9.10 -6.15
C GLY A 96 -6.79 -10.60 -6.16
N SER A 97 -6.49 -11.21 -7.29
CA SER A 97 -6.05 -12.61 -7.35
C SER A 97 -4.55 -12.73 -7.03
N LEU A 98 -4.11 -13.93 -6.63
CA LEU A 98 -2.70 -14.19 -6.39
C LEU A 98 -1.98 -14.67 -7.67
N GLU A 99 -0.74 -14.24 -7.82
CA GLU A 99 0.21 -14.77 -8.78
C GLU A 99 1.33 -15.51 -8.04
N ASN A 100 1.55 -16.77 -8.39
CA ASN A 100 2.68 -17.54 -7.86
C ASN A 100 3.99 -16.97 -8.41
N ARG A 101 4.94 -16.69 -7.49
CA ARG A 101 6.26 -16.12 -7.81
C ARG A 101 7.35 -17.15 -7.51
N ILE A 102 8.09 -17.03 -6.41
CA ILE A 102 9.06 -18.07 -5.98
C ILE A 102 8.33 -19.39 -5.69
N ALA A 103 7.14 -19.35 -5.12
CA ALA A 103 6.28 -20.53 -5.05
C ALA A 103 5.81 -20.91 -6.47
N GLU A 104 6.10 -22.14 -6.89
CA GLU A 104 5.60 -22.72 -8.15
C GLU A 104 4.15 -23.16 -7.99
N GLU A 105 3.86 -23.80 -6.86
CA GLU A 105 2.56 -24.38 -6.52
C GLU A 105 2.28 -24.21 -5.04
N ILE A 106 1.02 -23.97 -4.69
CA ILE A 106 0.55 -23.86 -3.31
C ILE A 106 -0.65 -24.80 -3.16
N GLY A 107 -0.58 -25.68 -2.18
CA GLY A 107 -1.65 -26.61 -1.82
C GLY A 107 -1.97 -26.55 -0.35
N SER A 108 -3.19 -26.98 0.03
CA SER A 108 -3.60 -27.07 1.42
C SER A 108 -4.21 -28.42 1.75
N SER A 109 -4.18 -28.77 3.05
CA SER A 109 -5.08 -29.80 3.59
C SER A 109 -6.55 -29.33 3.50
N PRO A 110 -7.53 -30.27 3.50
CA PRO A 110 -8.95 -29.94 3.39
C PRO A 110 -9.48 -29.00 4.49
N ASP A 111 -8.83 -28.99 5.65
CA ASP A 111 -9.15 -28.13 6.79
C ASP A 111 -8.39 -26.80 6.80
N ALA A 112 -7.61 -26.51 5.75
CA ALA A 112 -6.76 -25.32 5.63
C ALA A 112 -5.79 -25.08 6.82
N LYS A 113 -5.40 -26.14 7.53
CA LYS A 113 -4.41 -26.10 8.62
C LYS A 113 -2.99 -26.38 8.17
N THR A 114 -2.81 -27.17 7.11
CA THR A 114 -1.48 -27.48 6.58
C THR A 114 -1.36 -26.95 5.17
N TRP A 115 -0.35 -26.14 4.93
CA TRP A 115 -0.05 -25.57 3.63
C TRP A 115 1.27 -26.09 3.12
N THR A 116 1.34 -26.43 1.84
CA THR A 116 2.55 -26.85 1.15
C THR A 116 2.87 -25.86 0.04
N MET A 117 4.05 -25.27 0.08
CA MET A 117 4.55 -24.34 -0.92
C MET A 117 5.74 -24.96 -1.63
N LYS A 118 5.54 -25.40 -2.87
CA LYS A 118 6.60 -25.93 -3.72
C LYS A 118 7.41 -24.78 -4.28
N ILE A 119 8.72 -24.80 -4.06
CA ILE A 119 9.63 -23.76 -4.48
C ILE A 119 10.10 -24.02 -5.92
N ARG A 120 10.05 -22.99 -6.74
CA ARG A 120 10.47 -23.02 -8.14
C ARG A 120 11.97 -23.28 -8.23
N LYS A 121 12.36 -24.16 -9.15
CA LYS A 121 13.77 -24.45 -9.43
C LYS A 121 14.40 -23.35 -10.30
N ASP A 122 15.71 -23.30 -10.28
CA ASP A 122 16.54 -22.45 -11.17
C ASP A 122 16.32 -20.94 -11.03
N ILE A 123 15.83 -20.50 -9.85
CA ILE A 123 15.83 -19.08 -9.48
C ILE A 123 17.16 -18.76 -8.81
N GLU A 124 17.85 -17.73 -9.31
CA GLU A 124 19.10 -17.25 -8.74
C GLU A 124 18.88 -15.99 -7.89
N PHE A 125 19.54 -15.93 -6.75
CA PHE A 125 19.75 -14.69 -6.02
C PHE A 125 20.77 -13.81 -6.74
N HIS A 126 20.80 -12.52 -6.40
CA HIS A 126 21.76 -11.56 -6.96
C HIS A 126 23.23 -11.93 -6.75
N ASP A 127 23.54 -12.76 -5.76
CA ASP A 127 24.89 -13.28 -5.48
C ASP A 127 25.24 -14.57 -6.26
N GLY A 128 24.34 -15.04 -7.11
CA GLY A 128 24.52 -16.23 -7.96
C GLY A 128 24.18 -17.56 -7.29
N LYS A 129 23.75 -17.55 -6.01
CA LYS A 129 23.25 -18.78 -5.37
C LYS A 129 21.82 -19.07 -5.81
N THR A 130 21.48 -20.36 -5.86
CA THR A 130 20.10 -20.79 -6.16
C THR A 130 19.21 -20.63 -4.93
N VAL A 131 17.99 -20.11 -5.15
CA VAL A 131 16.93 -20.05 -4.13
C VAL A 131 16.48 -21.46 -3.76
N LYS A 132 16.36 -21.76 -2.48
CA LYS A 132 15.98 -23.07 -1.93
C LYS A 132 14.84 -22.95 -0.92
N ALA A 133 14.19 -24.08 -0.64
CA ALA A 133 13.14 -24.15 0.37
C ALA A 133 13.64 -23.74 1.78
N GLU A 134 14.92 -24.00 2.08
CA GLU A 134 15.57 -23.58 3.32
C GLU A 134 15.65 -22.05 3.47
N ASP A 135 15.88 -21.32 2.37
CA ASP A 135 15.92 -19.84 2.39
C ASP A 135 14.52 -19.27 2.69
N VAL A 136 13.49 -19.89 2.10
CA VAL A 136 12.10 -19.54 2.35
C VAL A 136 11.73 -19.81 3.81
N MET A 137 12.01 -21.00 4.31
CA MET A 137 11.76 -21.36 5.72
C MET A 137 12.48 -20.39 6.66
N ALA A 138 13.77 -20.14 6.42
CA ALA A 138 14.57 -19.22 7.23
C ALA A 138 14.02 -17.78 7.21
N THR A 139 13.46 -17.33 6.06
CA THR A 139 12.79 -16.02 5.97
C THR A 139 11.55 -16.01 6.86
N LEU A 140 10.66 -17.00 6.73
CA LEU A 140 9.44 -17.07 7.54
C LEU A 140 9.73 -17.20 9.03
N GLU A 141 10.73 -18.01 9.42
CA GLU A 141 11.18 -18.12 10.82
C GLU A 141 11.63 -16.79 11.38
N ARG A 142 12.47 -16.04 10.64
CA ARG A 142 12.96 -14.73 11.06
C ARG A 142 11.84 -13.74 11.31
N HIS A 143 10.78 -13.76 10.49
CA HIS A 143 9.66 -12.85 10.61
C HIS A 143 8.61 -13.29 11.63
N SER A 144 8.52 -14.58 11.95
CA SER A 144 7.58 -15.15 12.93
C SER A 144 8.16 -15.36 14.34
N ASP A 145 9.46 -15.14 14.54
CA ASP A 145 10.09 -15.21 15.86
C ASP A 145 9.46 -14.17 16.81
N GLU A 146 9.09 -14.60 18.02
CA GLU A 146 8.43 -13.73 19.01
C GLU A 146 9.25 -12.48 19.40
N LYS A 147 10.56 -12.52 19.20
CA LYS A 147 11.49 -11.39 19.45
C LYS A 147 11.71 -10.55 18.19
N SER A 148 11.13 -10.95 17.06
CA SER A 148 11.27 -10.22 15.81
C SER A 148 10.63 -8.83 15.93
N LYS A 149 11.27 -7.84 15.30
CA LYS A 149 10.69 -6.51 15.10
C LYS A 149 10.01 -6.39 13.74
N SER A 150 9.76 -7.50 13.08
CA SER A 150 9.13 -7.52 11.77
C SER A 150 7.69 -7.03 11.84
N ALA A 151 7.33 -6.14 10.93
CA ALA A 151 5.95 -5.74 10.76
C ALA A 151 5.03 -6.89 10.27
N ALA A 152 5.62 -7.97 9.74
CA ALA A 152 4.90 -9.19 9.39
C ALA A 152 4.66 -10.14 10.59
N LEU A 153 5.18 -9.85 11.79
CA LEU A 153 5.03 -10.74 12.96
C LEU A 153 3.56 -11.05 13.23
N GLY A 154 2.70 -10.04 13.27
CA GLY A 154 1.28 -10.22 13.58
C GLY A 154 0.55 -11.15 12.62
N ILE A 155 0.90 -11.16 11.34
CA ILE A 155 0.27 -12.03 10.34
C ILE A 155 0.84 -13.46 10.34
N LEU A 156 2.05 -13.66 10.88
CA LEU A 156 2.72 -14.98 10.92
C LEU A 156 2.56 -15.72 12.24
N GLN A 157 2.02 -15.10 13.27
CA GLN A 157 1.82 -15.71 14.60
C GLN A 157 0.93 -16.97 14.59
N GLY A 158 0.13 -17.14 13.55
CA GLY A 158 -0.68 -18.35 13.33
C GLY A 158 0.12 -19.60 12.94
N ILE A 159 1.41 -19.46 12.60
CA ILE A 159 2.26 -20.59 12.28
C ILE A 159 2.60 -21.36 13.56
N GLU A 160 2.39 -22.68 13.55
CA GLU A 160 2.74 -23.60 14.64
C GLU A 160 4.09 -24.26 14.37
N THR A 161 4.26 -24.84 13.18
CA THR A 161 5.51 -25.50 12.78
C THR A 161 5.79 -25.30 11.29
N MET A 162 7.05 -25.35 10.93
CA MET A 162 7.52 -25.36 9.55
C MET A 162 8.57 -26.43 9.35
N LYS A 163 8.59 -27.05 8.18
CA LYS A 163 9.64 -27.98 7.78
C LYS A 163 9.88 -27.92 6.28
N VAL A 164 11.12 -28.18 5.89
CA VAL A 164 11.45 -28.44 4.49
C VAL A 164 11.17 -29.90 4.18
N ASP A 165 10.54 -30.16 3.04
CA ASP A 165 10.29 -31.49 2.49
C ASP A 165 10.62 -31.49 0.98
N GLY A 166 11.85 -31.89 0.66
CA GLY A 166 12.41 -31.77 -0.68
C GLY A 166 12.46 -30.31 -1.15
N ASP A 167 11.81 -30.00 -2.28
CA ASP A 167 11.74 -28.64 -2.82
C ASP A 167 10.55 -27.82 -2.23
N SER A 168 9.94 -28.30 -1.16
CA SER A 168 8.74 -27.67 -0.60
C SER A 168 8.94 -27.23 0.85
N VAL A 169 8.25 -26.15 1.24
CA VAL A 169 8.06 -25.78 2.64
C VAL A 169 6.65 -26.20 3.06
N VAL A 170 6.57 -27.04 4.09
CA VAL A 170 5.31 -27.47 4.70
C VAL A 170 5.10 -26.68 5.98
N ILE A 171 3.98 -25.96 6.06
CA ILE A 171 3.64 -25.04 7.14
C ILE A 171 2.36 -25.55 7.81
N SER A 172 2.43 -25.83 9.10
CA SER A 172 1.27 -26.16 9.92
C SER A 172 0.83 -24.95 10.74
N LEU A 173 -0.46 -24.69 10.75
CA LEU A 173 -1.06 -23.54 11.44
C LEU A 173 -1.72 -23.99 12.75
N LYS A 174 -1.69 -23.14 13.77
CA LYS A 174 -2.42 -23.32 15.04
C LYS A 174 -3.91 -23.48 14.81
N ASP A 175 -4.46 -22.63 13.93
CA ASP A 175 -5.87 -22.59 13.56
C ASP A 175 -6.04 -22.62 12.03
N PRO A 176 -7.18 -23.09 11.49
CA PRO A 176 -7.46 -23.03 10.05
C PRO A 176 -7.35 -21.60 9.50
N ASN A 177 -6.73 -21.45 8.32
CA ASN A 177 -6.70 -20.16 7.64
C ASN A 177 -6.74 -20.35 6.12
N ALA A 178 -7.92 -20.16 5.54
CA ALA A 178 -8.13 -20.25 4.09
C ALA A 178 -7.45 -19.11 3.31
N ASP A 179 -7.18 -17.97 3.96
CA ASP A 179 -6.53 -16.80 3.37
C ASP A 179 -5.00 -16.83 3.55
N PHE A 180 -4.42 -17.91 4.09
CA PHE A 180 -2.98 -17.98 4.38
C PHE A 180 -2.07 -17.65 3.18
N PRO A 181 -2.36 -18.05 1.93
CA PRO A 181 -1.55 -17.65 0.78
C PRO A 181 -1.48 -16.14 0.54
N TYR A 182 -2.54 -15.39 0.90
CA TYR A 182 -2.54 -13.93 0.78
C TYR A 182 -1.55 -13.26 1.74
N LEU A 183 -1.28 -13.89 2.89
CA LEU A 183 -0.29 -13.39 3.86
C LEU A 183 1.13 -13.44 3.28
N MET A 184 1.39 -14.40 2.39
CA MET A 184 2.69 -14.57 1.74
C MET A 184 2.97 -13.52 0.65
N ALA A 185 1.98 -12.70 0.30
CA ALA A 185 2.15 -11.55 -0.59
C ALA A 185 2.56 -10.27 0.17
N ASP A 186 2.74 -10.33 1.49
CA ASP A 186 3.16 -9.18 2.28
C ASP A 186 4.59 -8.76 1.89
N TYR A 187 4.78 -7.48 1.60
CA TYR A 187 6.02 -6.93 1.05
C TYR A 187 7.23 -6.97 2.00
N HIS A 188 7.01 -7.28 3.29
CA HIS A 188 8.11 -7.54 4.21
C HIS A 188 8.71 -8.93 4.03
N LEU A 189 8.00 -9.86 3.42
CA LEU A 189 8.41 -11.26 3.27
C LEU A 189 9.30 -11.49 2.04
N VAL A 190 10.20 -10.55 1.75
CA VAL A 190 11.19 -10.69 0.69
C VAL A 190 12.11 -11.86 1.00
N ILE A 191 12.21 -12.80 0.06
CA ILE A 191 13.05 -13.97 0.21
C ILE A 191 14.52 -13.59 0.01
N GLN A 192 15.33 -13.82 1.03
CA GLN A 192 16.77 -13.53 1.05
C GLN A 192 17.57 -14.81 1.30
N PRO A 193 18.85 -14.88 0.88
CA PRO A 193 19.72 -16.00 1.23
C PRO A 193 19.73 -16.22 2.75
N ASN A 194 19.53 -17.47 3.19
CA ASN A 194 19.42 -17.83 4.61
C ASN A 194 18.42 -16.95 5.39
N GLY A 195 17.34 -16.48 4.73
CA GLY A 195 16.33 -15.59 5.33
C GLY A 195 16.86 -14.21 5.76
N GLY A 196 18.02 -13.79 5.27
CA GLY A 196 18.66 -12.54 5.68
C GLY A 196 19.28 -12.58 7.07
N LYS A 197 19.38 -13.78 7.72
CA LYS A 197 19.94 -13.93 9.07
C LYS A 197 21.39 -13.45 9.16
N ASP A 198 22.17 -13.58 8.08
CA ASP A 198 23.58 -13.16 8.06
C ASP A 198 23.73 -11.65 7.88
N ASN A 199 22.98 -11.05 6.97
CA ASN A 199 22.96 -9.60 6.73
C ASN A 199 21.64 -9.20 6.02
N PRO A 200 20.60 -8.81 6.75
CA PRO A 200 19.32 -8.42 6.16
C PRO A 200 19.40 -7.15 5.31
N ASN A 201 20.43 -6.32 5.52
CA ASN A 201 20.66 -5.09 4.78
C ASN A 201 21.52 -5.26 3.52
N ALA A 202 21.85 -6.49 3.14
CA ALA A 202 22.68 -6.73 1.95
C ALA A 202 22.03 -6.31 0.62
N GLY A 203 20.68 -6.15 0.60
CA GLY A 203 19.94 -5.85 -0.64
C GLY A 203 20.02 -7.01 -1.65
N ILE A 204 20.15 -8.25 -1.16
CA ILE A 204 20.26 -9.46 -1.97
C ILE A 204 18.95 -10.24 -1.91
N SER A 205 18.34 -10.46 -3.06
CA SER A 205 17.16 -11.29 -3.29
C SER A 205 17.16 -11.78 -4.74
N ALA A 206 16.01 -12.11 -5.31
CA ALA A 206 15.87 -12.63 -6.67
C ALA A 206 15.02 -11.73 -7.58
N GLY A 207 14.90 -10.44 -7.26
CA GLY A 207 14.13 -9.48 -8.05
C GLY A 207 14.85 -9.02 -9.33
N PRO A 208 14.16 -8.19 -10.17
CA PRO A 208 14.68 -7.79 -11.48
C PRO A 208 15.90 -6.84 -11.46
N TYR A 209 16.22 -6.25 -10.31
CA TYR A 209 17.35 -5.32 -10.18
C TYR A 209 18.26 -5.66 -9.00
N LYS A 210 19.57 -5.54 -9.19
CA LYS A 210 20.57 -5.57 -8.12
C LYS A 210 20.73 -4.19 -7.51
N VAL A 211 20.81 -4.10 -6.19
CA VAL A 211 21.07 -2.83 -5.50
C VAL A 211 22.47 -2.31 -5.82
N THR A 212 22.56 -1.07 -6.30
CA THR A 212 23.83 -0.38 -6.61
C THR A 212 24.01 0.88 -5.78
N VAL A 213 22.91 1.51 -5.35
CA VAL A 213 22.92 2.72 -4.52
C VAL A 213 21.95 2.53 -3.36
N ASN A 214 22.43 2.81 -2.16
CA ASN A 214 21.63 2.85 -0.94
C ASN A 214 22.09 4.05 -0.09
N GLU A 215 21.44 5.19 -0.26
CA GLU A 215 21.67 6.41 0.50
C GLU A 215 20.37 6.77 1.24
N PRO A 216 20.20 6.30 2.49
CA PRO A 216 18.95 6.45 3.24
C PRO A 216 18.47 7.90 3.30
N GLY A 217 17.18 8.11 3.00
CA GLY A 217 16.55 9.42 2.96
C GLY A 217 16.95 10.32 1.78
N VAL A 218 17.82 9.85 0.88
CA VAL A 218 18.34 10.62 -0.27
C VAL A 218 18.01 9.93 -1.59
N ARG A 219 18.57 8.74 -1.83
CA ARG A 219 18.35 8.01 -3.09
C ARG A 219 18.68 6.53 -2.99
N TYR A 220 18.05 5.78 -3.88
CA TYR A 220 18.22 4.32 -4.02
C TYR A 220 18.35 4.00 -5.50
N GLY A 221 19.19 3.04 -5.85
CA GLY A 221 19.40 2.69 -7.25
C GLY A 221 19.67 1.21 -7.44
N GLY A 222 19.28 0.71 -8.61
CA GLY A 222 19.52 -0.67 -9.02
C GLY A 222 19.88 -0.78 -10.48
N GLU A 223 20.69 -1.77 -10.82
CA GLU A 223 20.99 -2.18 -12.18
C GLU A 223 20.26 -3.47 -12.55
N LYS A 224 19.88 -3.64 -13.80
CA LYS A 224 19.17 -4.81 -14.30
C LYS A 224 19.93 -6.10 -13.96
N PHE A 225 19.21 -7.07 -13.38
CA PHE A 225 19.73 -8.40 -13.14
C PHE A 225 19.55 -9.27 -14.39
N ALA A 226 20.66 -9.62 -15.06
CA ALA A 226 20.62 -10.34 -16.32
C ALA A 226 19.97 -11.74 -16.19
N ASN A 227 20.15 -12.41 -15.04
CA ASN A 227 19.61 -13.74 -14.78
C ASN A 227 18.26 -13.73 -14.06
N TYR A 228 17.49 -12.63 -14.20
CA TYR A 228 16.17 -12.56 -13.60
C TYR A 228 15.25 -13.67 -14.17
N TRP A 229 14.70 -14.48 -13.30
CA TRP A 229 14.00 -15.72 -13.63
C TRP A 229 12.74 -15.55 -14.50
N GLN A 230 12.07 -14.39 -14.43
CA GLN A 230 10.93 -14.09 -15.29
C GLN A 230 11.32 -13.45 -16.63
N GLY A 231 12.60 -13.30 -16.89
CA GLY A 231 13.11 -12.74 -18.14
C GLY A 231 12.61 -11.32 -18.39
N ASP A 232 11.87 -11.13 -19.47
CA ASP A 232 11.42 -9.80 -19.92
C ASP A 232 10.04 -9.36 -19.38
N LYS A 233 9.48 -10.07 -18.42
CA LYS A 233 8.19 -9.65 -17.83
C LYS A 233 8.32 -8.38 -16.96
N LEU A 234 9.45 -8.22 -16.28
CA LEU A 234 9.80 -7.07 -15.44
C LEU A 234 11.25 -6.67 -15.72
N GLY A 235 11.64 -5.49 -15.27
CA GLY A 235 13.02 -5.03 -15.39
C GLY A 235 13.36 -4.59 -16.82
N HIS A 236 12.61 -3.65 -17.38
CA HIS A 236 12.79 -3.20 -18.76
C HIS A 236 13.92 -2.19 -18.91
N ALA A 237 14.09 -1.26 -17.95
CA ALA A 237 15.18 -0.31 -17.92
C ALA A 237 16.52 -0.99 -17.54
N ASP A 238 17.66 -0.45 -18.01
CA ASP A 238 18.99 -0.91 -17.58
C ASP A 238 19.26 -0.53 -16.12
N GLN A 239 18.74 0.63 -15.70
CA GLN A 239 18.88 1.15 -14.35
C GLN A 239 17.57 1.74 -13.85
N VAL A 240 17.36 1.63 -12.55
CA VAL A 240 16.26 2.29 -11.84
C VAL A 240 16.81 3.14 -10.72
N GLU A 241 16.16 4.28 -10.47
CA GLU A 241 16.55 5.19 -9.40
C GLU A 241 15.30 5.74 -8.69
N ILE A 242 15.33 5.74 -7.37
CA ILE A 242 14.40 6.51 -6.55
C ILE A 242 15.17 7.69 -5.96
N VAL A 243 14.65 8.89 -6.21
CA VAL A 243 15.10 10.13 -5.55
C VAL A 243 14.08 10.48 -4.49
N VAL A 244 14.51 10.63 -3.25
CA VAL A 244 13.60 11.03 -2.16
C VAL A 244 13.31 12.52 -2.27
N ILE A 245 12.06 12.87 -2.52
CA ILE A 245 11.61 14.26 -2.63
C ILE A 245 10.35 14.43 -1.78
N ASN A 246 10.54 14.78 -0.51
CA ASN A 246 9.44 14.89 0.45
C ASN A 246 8.56 16.12 0.21
N ASP A 247 9.13 17.25 -0.28
CA ASP A 247 8.35 18.44 -0.63
C ASP A 247 7.51 18.21 -1.89
N PRO A 248 6.18 18.39 -1.85
CA PRO A 248 5.30 18.10 -2.99
C PRO A 248 5.53 19.05 -4.18
N THR A 249 5.92 20.30 -3.93
CA THR A 249 6.20 21.30 -4.99
C THR A 249 7.51 20.95 -5.71
N ALA A 250 8.55 20.62 -4.95
CA ALA A 250 9.83 20.16 -5.52
C ALA A 250 9.66 18.87 -6.32
N ARG A 251 8.84 17.91 -5.81
CA ARG A 251 8.56 16.64 -6.47
C ARG A 251 7.85 16.87 -7.81
N MET A 252 6.86 17.76 -7.83
CA MET A 252 6.15 18.13 -9.07
C MET A 252 7.08 18.84 -10.06
N SER A 253 7.91 19.77 -9.58
CA SER A 253 8.89 20.47 -10.41
C SER A 253 9.91 19.52 -11.03
N ALA A 254 10.34 18.50 -10.28
CA ALA A 254 11.25 17.47 -10.78
C ALA A 254 10.63 16.64 -11.92
N LEU A 255 9.32 16.30 -11.84
CA LEU A 255 8.61 15.64 -12.92
C LEU A 255 8.47 16.55 -14.15
N GLN A 256 8.04 17.78 -13.97
CA GLN A 256 7.88 18.75 -15.06
C GLN A 256 9.20 19.08 -15.76
N GLY A 257 10.29 19.16 -15.01
CA GLY A 257 11.64 19.39 -15.51
C GLY A 257 12.31 18.15 -16.11
N GLY A 258 11.64 16.98 -16.09
CA GLY A 258 12.21 15.72 -16.61
C GLY A 258 13.36 15.16 -15.77
N GLN A 259 13.56 15.62 -14.55
CA GLN A 259 14.56 15.09 -13.62
C GLN A 259 14.18 13.70 -13.11
N VAL A 260 12.87 13.45 -13.00
CA VAL A 260 12.27 12.12 -12.72
C VAL A 260 11.18 11.83 -13.73
N ASN A 261 10.91 10.55 -13.95
CA ASN A 261 9.93 10.08 -14.93
C ASN A 261 8.54 9.86 -14.32
N MET A 262 8.47 9.66 -13.01
CA MET A 262 7.22 9.43 -12.30
C MET A 262 7.33 9.92 -10.85
N ILE A 263 6.17 10.23 -10.27
CA ILE A 263 6.06 10.67 -8.87
C ILE A 263 4.83 10.04 -8.21
N ASN A 264 4.92 9.84 -6.90
CA ASN A 264 3.79 9.45 -6.08
C ASN A 264 3.11 10.66 -5.43
N ARG A 265 1.94 10.42 -4.82
CA ARG A 265 1.24 11.34 -3.89
C ARG A 265 1.10 12.75 -4.44
N VAL A 266 0.52 12.85 -5.63
CA VAL A 266 0.10 14.13 -6.18
C VAL A 266 -1.03 14.69 -5.33
N GLU A 267 -0.86 15.92 -4.85
CA GLU A 267 -1.88 16.55 -4.03
C GLU A 267 -3.16 16.80 -4.83
N PRO A 268 -4.34 16.38 -4.33
CA PRO A 268 -5.61 16.55 -5.03
C PRO A 268 -5.87 17.99 -5.48
N LYS A 269 -5.43 18.97 -4.69
CA LYS A 269 -5.65 20.42 -4.98
C LYS A 269 -4.95 20.92 -6.25
N ILE A 270 -3.91 20.22 -6.74
CA ILE A 270 -3.14 20.62 -7.93
C ILE A 270 -3.38 19.70 -9.13
N VAL A 271 -4.17 18.63 -9.01
CA VAL A 271 -4.41 17.65 -10.09
C VAL A 271 -4.88 18.32 -11.37
N ASP A 272 -5.87 19.25 -11.29
CA ASP A 272 -6.41 19.93 -12.47
C ASP A 272 -5.39 20.85 -13.14
N LEU A 273 -4.44 21.36 -12.39
CA LEU A 273 -3.33 22.14 -12.92
C LEU A 273 -2.35 21.23 -13.69
N ILE A 274 -2.04 20.07 -13.09
CA ILE A 274 -1.10 19.10 -13.64
C ILE A 274 -1.63 18.46 -14.92
N LYS A 275 -2.93 18.16 -15.00
CA LYS A 275 -3.58 17.64 -16.21
C LYS A 275 -3.38 18.53 -17.44
N ARG A 276 -3.07 19.81 -17.24
CA ARG A 276 -2.81 20.78 -18.32
C ARG A 276 -1.33 20.82 -18.75
N VAL A 277 -0.45 20.15 -18.04
CA VAL A 277 0.99 20.11 -18.37
C VAL A 277 1.22 19.12 -19.51
N PRO A 278 1.76 19.57 -20.66
CA PRO A 278 2.00 18.66 -21.78
C PRO A 278 2.93 17.51 -21.40
N GLY A 279 2.54 16.29 -21.75
CA GLY A 279 3.37 15.11 -21.52
C GLY A 279 3.30 14.54 -20.09
N VAL A 280 2.52 15.12 -19.19
CA VAL A 280 2.25 14.53 -17.86
C VAL A 280 0.88 13.86 -17.86
N THR A 281 0.83 12.66 -17.32
CA THR A 281 -0.40 11.87 -17.14
C THR A 281 -0.65 11.63 -15.67
N ILE A 282 -1.86 11.98 -15.20
CA ILE A 282 -2.33 11.64 -13.85
C ILE A 282 -2.81 10.20 -13.84
N GLN A 283 -2.34 9.45 -12.86
CA GLN A 283 -2.70 8.06 -12.59
C GLN A 283 -3.45 8.03 -11.27
N ALA A 284 -4.78 7.93 -11.31
CA ALA A 284 -5.61 7.90 -10.11
C ALA A 284 -6.38 6.59 -10.04
N VAL A 285 -6.37 5.94 -8.88
CA VAL A 285 -7.08 4.68 -8.66
C VAL A 285 -7.72 4.66 -7.27
N SER A 286 -9.01 4.29 -7.21
CA SER A 286 -9.71 4.02 -5.95
C SER A 286 -9.23 2.70 -5.37
N GLY A 287 -9.03 2.65 -4.06
CA GLY A 287 -8.50 1.47 -3.41
C GLY A 287 -8.89 1.37 -1.95
N ARG A 288 -8.10 0.64 -1.21
CA ARG A 288 -8.29 0.32 0.22
C ARG A 288 -7.49 1.24 1.14
N GLY A 289 -6.75 2.20 0.58
CA GLY A 289 -5.94 3.14 1.35
C GLY A 289 -6.79 4.17 2.08
N PHE A 290 -6.36 4.56 3.28
CA PHE A 290 -7.04 5.57 4.09
C PHE A 290 -6.05 6.41 4.89
N TYR A 291 -6.50 7.60 5.29
CA TYR A 291 -5.70 8.57 6.05
C TYR A 291 -6.31 8.76 7.44
N PRO A 292 -5.83 8.03 8.46
CA PRO A 292 -6.40 8.11 9.80
C PRO A 292 -5.77 9.19 10.67
N PHE A 293 -6.55 9.54 11.72
CA PHE A 293 -6.09 10.24 12.91
C PHE A 293 -6.09 9.20 14.05
N ASN A 294 -4.91 8.81 14.52
CA ASN A 294 -4.72 7.69 15.42
C ASN A 294 -4.56 8.16 16.87
N MET A 295 -5.39 7.62 17.77
CA MET A 295 -5.34 7.84 19.21
C MET A 295 -4.90 6.56 19.94
N PHE A 296 -3.95 6.64 20.88
CA PHE A 296 -3.54 5.50 21.68
C PHE A 296 -4.58 5.17 22.74
N CYS A 297 -5.26 4.02 22.61
CA CYS A 297 -6.31 3.59 23.54
C CYS A 297 -5.79 3.27 24.95
N ASP A 298 -4.50 3.10 25.14
CA ASP A 298 -3.86 2.77 26.42
C ASP A 298 -3.14 3.95 27.08
N THR A 299 -3.27 5.15 26.52
CA THR A 299 -2.51 6.35 26.95
C THR A 299 -3.45 7.51 27.23
N ALA A 300 -3.34 8.12 28.43
CA ALA A 300 -4.11 9.30 28.76
C ALA A 300 -3.81 10.48 27.80
N PRO A 301 -4.82 11.28 27.42
CA PRO A 301 -6.21 11.19 27.86
C PRO A 301 -7.07 10.25 26.99
N PHE A 302 -6.50 9.58 25.99
CA PHE A 302 -7.21 8.78 25.00
C PHE A 302 -7.57 7.36 25.48
N ASP A 303 -7.15 6.95 26.68
CA ASP A 303 -7.63 5.75 27.36
C ASP A 303 -9.13 5.84 27.74
N ASN A 304 -9.66 7.06 27.76
CA ASN A 304 -11.08 7.34 27.96
C ASN A 304 -11.87 7.25 26.64
N ASN A 305 -12.78 6.27 26.52
CA ASN A 305 -13.58 6.09 25.31
C ASN A 305 -14.57 7.23 25.05
N ASP A 306 -15.10 7.89 26.08
CA ASP A 306 -15.99 9.04 25.89
C ASP A 306 -15.24 10.21 25.23
N LEU A 307 -13.95 10.40 25.54
CA LEU A 307 -13.12 11.38 24.85
C LEU A 307 -12.89 10.99 23.37
N ARG A 308 -12.56 9.72 23.11
CA ARG A 308 -12.38 9.26 21.74
C ARG A 308 -13.67 9.42 20.92
N MET A 309 -14.84 9.11 21.52
CA MET A 309 -16.14 9.32 20.88
C MET A 309 -16.43 10.79 20.60
N ALA A 310 -16.10 11.70 21.53
CA ALA A 310 -16.21 13.15 21.31
C ALA A 310 -15.40 13.58 20.09
N LEU A 311 -14.16 13.13 19.99
CA LEU A 311 -13.24 13.43 18.89
C LEU A 311 -13.73 12.84 17.54
N LYS A 312 -14.28 11.63 17.54
CA LYS A 312 -14.88 10.99 16.36
C LYS A 312 -16.13 11.74 15.86
N LEU A 313 -17.01 12.20 16.76
CA LEU A 313 -18.22 12.95 16.44
C LEU A 313 -17.92 14.38 16.01
N ALA A 314 -16.83 14.98 16.48
CA ALA A 314 -16.36 16.31 16.09
C ALA A 314 -15.68 16.33 14.71
N MET A 315 -15.54 15.19 14.03
CA MET A 315 -14.91 15.07 12.69
C MET A 315 -15.94 15.34 11.58
N ASP A 316 -15.81 16.47 10.90
CA ASP A 316 -16.59 16.78 9.69
C ASP A 316 -15.96 16.10 8.47
N ARG A 317 -16.37 14.86 8.21
CA ARG A 317 -15.77 13.98 7.17
C ARG A 317 -16.08 14.46 5.77
N GLU A 318 -17.28 15.00 5.56
CA GLU A 318 -17.71 15.51 4.26
C GLU A 318 -16.93 16.77 3.89
N GLU A 319 -16.74 17.70 4.83
CA GLU A 319 -15.92 18.89 4.63
C GLU A 319 -14.46 18.51 4.34
N LEU A 320 -13.88 17.55 5.09
CA LEU A 320 -12.52 17.10 4.84
C LEU A 320 -12.39 16.44 3.47
N LEU A 321 -13.32 15.58 3.07
CA LEU A 321 -13.32 14.94 1.76
C LEU A 321 -13.35 15.99 0.64
N ASP A 322 -14.25 16.99 0.73
CA ASP A 322 -14.37 18.07 -0.27
C ASP A 322 -13.10 18.93 -0.32
N LYS A 323 -12.63 19.42 0.83
CA LYS A 323 -11.54 20.40 0.88
C LYS A 323 -10.16 19.78 0.65
N ILE A 324 -9.91 18.58 1.19
CA ILE A 324 -8.60 17.92 1.15
C ILE A 324 -8.48 17.04 -0.10
N LEU A 325 -9.43 16.11 -0.30
CA LEU A 325 -9.34 15.14 -1.40
C LEU A 325 -10.02 15.60 -2.70
N ARG A 326 -10.82 16.67 -2.69
CA ARG A 326 -11.47 17.23 -3.89
C ARG A 326 -12.16 16.19 -4.77
N GLY A 327 -12.83 15.23 -4.12
CA GLY A 327 -13.51 14.12 -4.80
C GLY A 327 -12.62 12.91 -5.15
N TYR A 328 -11.34 12.94 -4.81
CA TYR A 328 -10.44 11.79 -4.97
C TYR A 328 -10.46 10.87 -3.73
N GLY A 329 -11.65 10.42 -3.35
CA GLY A 329 -11.85 9.53 -2.20
C GLY A 329 -13.32 9.25 -1.91
N GLU A 330 -13.57 8.55 -0.82
CA GLU A 330 -14.90 8.26 -0.26
C GLU A 330 -14.91 8.51 1.26
N VAL A 331 -16.09 8.83 1.82
CA VAL A 331 -16.24 9.10 3.27
C VAL A 331 -15.95 7.83 4.07
N GLY A 332 -15.10 7.96 5.10
CA GLY A 332 -14.77 6.89 6.05
C GLY A 332 -15.78 6.79 7.20
N ASN A 333 -15.68 5.72 7.99
CA ASN A 333 -16.59 5.43 9.10
C ASN A 333 -15.85 4.90 10.35
N ASP A 334 -14.66 5.40 10.63
CA ASP A 334 -13.82 5.02 11.77
C ASP A 334 -13.49 3.52 11.86
N MET A 335 -13.45 2.87 10.70
CA MET A 335 -13.04 1.49 10.48
C MET A 335 -11.94 1.44 9.43
N PRO A 336 -11.00 0.46 9.51
CA PRO A 336 -9.88 0.38 8.57
C PRO A 336 -10.22 -0.32 7.25
N VAL A 337 -11.49 -0.61 7.01
CA VAL A 337 -11.99 -1.36 5.85
C VAL A 337 -13.15 -0.63 5.20
N ASN A 338 -13.26 -0.74 3.86
CA ASN A 338 -14.31 -0.15 3.04
C ASN A 338 -14.94 -1.19 2.09
N SER A 339 -15.81 -0.72 1.21
CA SER A 339 -16.53 -1.58 0.24
C SER A 339 -15.63 -2.31 -0.76
N ALA A 340 -14.36 -1.95 -0.88
CA ALA A 340 -13.39 -2.64 -1.72
C ALA A 340 -12.86 -3.95 -1.10
N TYR A 341 -13.13 -4.19 0.18
CA TYR A 341 -12.75 -5.44 0.83
C TYR A 341 -13.78 -6.55 0.62
N PRO A 342 -13.35 -7.80 0.40
CA PRO A 342 -14.25 -8.95 0.45
C PRO A 342 -15.02 -9.01 1.78
N LEU A 343 -16.27 -9.48 1.74
CA LEU A 343 -17.13 -9.64 2.91
C LEU A 343 -17.42 -8.35 3.70
N PHE A 344 -17.23 -7.17 3.09
CA PHE A 344 -17.61 -5.90 3.70
C PHE A 344 -19.13 -5.81 3.88
N SER A 345 -19.58 -5.28 5.03
CA SER A 345 -20.99 -5.02 5.32
C SER A 345 -21.35 -3.56 5.11
N THR A 346 -22.31 -3.32 4.23
CA THR A 346 -22.76 -1.96 3.85
C THR A 346 -23.87 -1.41 4.76
N ASP A 347 -24.34 -2.20 5.74
CA ASP A 347 -25.42 -1.87 6.65
C ASP A 347 -24.95 -1.23 7.98
N ILE A 348 -23.65 -0.96 8.11
CA ILE A 348 -23.11 -0.25 9.26
C ILE A 348 -23.44 1.23 9.13
N GLU A 349 -24.17 1.77 10.11
CA GLU A 349 -24.60 3.17 10.12
C GLU A 349 -23.40 4.12 9.97
N GLN A 350 -23.48 5.05 9.03
CA GLN A 350 -22.46 6.07 8.79
C GLN A 350 -22.44 7.07 9.94
N ARG A 351 -21.29 7.24 10.59
CA ARG A 351 -21.08 8.28 11.60
C ARG A 351 -21.07 9.66 10.96
N LYS A 352 -22.01 10.51 11.40
CA LYS A 352 -22.12 11.89 10.94
C LYS A 352 -21.38 12.85 11.89
N PHE A 353 -21.03 14.00 11.36
CA PHE A 353 -20.57 15.13 12.16
C PHE A 353 -21.72 15.61 13.06
N ASP A 354 -21.47 15.64 14.37
CA ASP A 354 -22.45 16.00 15.40
C ASP A 354 -21.73 16.74 16.54
N PRO A 355 -21.54 18.05 16.41
CA PRO A 355 -20.81 18.83 17.40
C PRO A 355 -21.53 18.93 18.75
N GLU A 356 -22.88 18.84 18.78
CA GLU A 356 -23.65 18.87 20.02
C GLU A 356 -23.39 17.60 20.84
N LYS A 357 -23.55 16.45 20.18
CA LYS A 357 -23.27 15.15 20.79
C LYS A 357 -21.77 14.99 21.13
N ALA A 358 -20.87 15.55 20.32
CA ALA A 358 -19.45 15.60 20.63
C ALA A 358 -19.18 16.36 21.93
N ALA A 359 -19.84 17.52 22.15
CA ALA A 359 -19.72 18.30 23.38
C ALA A 359 -20.26 17.53 24.62
N GLU A 360 -21.35 16.78 24.46
CA GLU A 360 -21.88 15.91 25.55
C GLU A 360 -20.85 14.83 25.94
N PHE A 361 -20.29 14.12 24.99
CA PHE A 361 -19.26 13.11 25.22
C PHE A 361 -17.98 13.73 25.80
N TYR A 362 -17.57 14.91 25.30
CA TYR A 362 -16.42 15.64 25.85
C TYR A 362 -16.60 15.98 27.32
N LYS A 363 -17.78 16.52 27.68
CA LYS A 363 -18.14 16.78 29.08
C LYS A 363 -18.13 15.51 29.93
N LYS A 364 -18.70 14.43 29.41
CA LYS A 364 -18.77 13.12 30.08
C LYS A 364 -17.39 12.53 30.33
N SER A 365 -16.44 12.74 29.42
CA SER A 365 -15.06 12.30 29.58
C SER A 365 -14.32 12.92 30.75
N GLY A 366 -14.79 14.06 31.25
CA GLY A 366 -14.14 14.83 32.32
C GLY A 366 -12.84 15.50 31.88
N HIS A 367 -12.47 15.41 30.62
CA HIS A 367 -11.26 16.05 30.12
C HIS A 367 -11.44 17.56 30.03
N SER A 368 -10.39 18.29 30.42
CA SER A 368 -10.32 19.75 30.28
C SER A 368 -8.91 20.16 29.91
N GLY A 369 -8.76 20.94 28.89
CA GLY A 369 -7.47 21.36 28.40
C GLY A 369 -7.33 21.13 26.89
N SER A 370 -6.19 21.51 26.35
CA SER A 370 -5.91 21.29 24.91
C SER A 370 -5.39 19.89 24.65
N ILE A 371 -5.73 19.37 23.49
CA ILE A 371 -5.29 18.06 23.00
C ILE A 371 -4.26 18.29 21.89
N LEU A 372 -3.06 17.73 22.05
CA LEU A 372 -1.99 17.88 21.09
C LEU A 372 -2.15 16.87 19.93
N LEU A 373 -2.37 17.39 18.72
CA LEU A 373 -2.39 16.61 17.47
C LEU A 373 -1.09 16.86 16.70
N ARG A 374 -0.40 15.79 16.33
CA ARG A 374 0.83 15.83 15.53
C ARG A 374 0.55 15.49 14.08
N THR A 375 1.12 16.26 13.16
CA THR A 375 0.98 16.08 11.72
C THR A 375 2.28 16.41 11.01
N SER A 376 2.41 15.96 9.76
CA SER A 376 3.51 16.30 8.84
C SER A 376 3.02 16.23 7.41
N ASP A 377 3.70 16.93 6.51
CA ASP A 377 3.41 16.85 5.07
C ASP A 377 3.64 15.43 4.50
N VAL A 378 4.46 14.61 5.18
CA VAL A 378 4.72 13.22 4.77
C VAL A 378 3.67 12.23 5.27
N ALA A 379 2.79 12.64 6.20
CA ALA A 379 1.72 11.76 6.70
C ALA A 379 0.77 11.35 5.56
N PHE A 380 0.28 12.32 4.82
CA PHE A 380 -0.46 12.15 3.55
C PHE A 380 -0.60 13.51 2.84
N PRO A 381 -0.95 13.53 1.54
CA PRO A 381 -1.20 14.79 0.81
C PRO A 381 -2.30 15.62 1.46
N GLY A 382 -1.96 16.83 1.92
CA GLY A 382 -2.89 17.73 2.61
C GLY A 382 -3.08 17.47 4.11
N ALA A 383 -2.22 16.67 4.74
CA ALA A 383 -2.34 16.31 6.16
C ALA A 383 -2.34 17.53 7.10
N VAL A 384 -1.52 18.54 6.83
CA VAL A 384 -1.47 19.76 7.64
C VAL A 384 -2.79 20.55 7.53
N ASP A 385 -3.33 20.70 6.32
CA ASP A 385 -4.61 21.37 6.09
C ASP A 385 -5.76 20.56 6.73
N ALA A 386 -5.72 19.23 6.65
CA ALA A 386 -6.70 18.35 7.30
C ALA A 386 -6.70 18.51 8.82
N ALA A 387 -5.52 18.63 9.45
CA ALA A 387 -5.41 18.88 10.88
C ALA A 387 -6.03 20.24 11.27
N GLN A 388 -5.83 21.28 10.44
CA GLN A 388 -6.41 22.62 10.69
C GLN A 388 -7.94 22.61 10.55
N LEU A 389 -8.49 21.94 9.53
CA LEU A 389 -9.94 21.78 9.37
C LEU A 389 -10.53 21.01 10.56
N TYR A 390 -9.86 19.95 10.99
CA TYR A 390 -10.28 19.18 12.16
C TYR A 390 -10.24 20.01 13.45
N GLN A 391 -9.22 20.85 13.65
CA GLN A 391 -9.15 21.79 14.77
C GLN A 391 -10.38 22.72 14.78
N GLN A 392 -10.77 23.25 13.60
CA GLN A 392 -11.93 24.13 13.47
C GLN A 392 -13.25 23.39 13.75
N SER A 393 -13.42 22.15 13.27
CA SER A 393 -14.62 21.37 13.53
C SER A 393 -14.72 20.96 15.02
N CYS A 394 -13.61 20.60 15.68
CA CYS A 394 -13.54 20.34 17.12
C CYS A 394 -13.92 21.56 17.95
N ALA A 395 -13.52 22.77 17.54
CA ALA A 395 -13.87 24.00 18.24
C ALA A 395 -15.40 24.25 18.30
N LYS A 396 -16.17 23.77 17.31
CA LYS A 396 -17.65 23.83 17.31
C LYS A 396 -18.26 23.01 18.46
N ALA A 397 -17.54 21.98 18.96
CA ALA A 397 -17.91 21.17 20.12
C ALA A 397 -17.24 21.64 21.43
N GLY A 398 -16.55 22.78 21.42
CA GLY A 398 -15.80 23.27 22.56
C GLY A 398 -14.51 22.50 22.89
N ILE A 399 -14.04 21.65 21.97
CA ILE A 399 -12.83 20.86 22.12
C ILE A 399 -11.65 21.65 21.53
N LYS A 400 -10.62 21.89 22.36
CA LYS A 400 -9.43 22.61 21.93
C LYS A 400 -8.35 21.64 21.44
N ILE A 401 -7.97 21.75 20.16
CA ILE A 401 -6.86 21.02 19.54
C ILE A 401 -5.68 21.98 19.35
N ASP A 402 -4.49 21.58 19.81
CA ASP A 402 -3.24 22.24 19.48
C ASP A 402 -2.51 21.40 18.42
N ILE A 403 -2.09 22.01 17.31
CA ILE A 403 -1.43 21.31 16.21
C ILE A 403 0.07 21.49 16.32
N LYS A 404 0.80 20.37 16.28
CA LYS A 404 2.26 20.37 16.10
C LYS A 404 2.61 19.79 14.74
N ARG A 405 3.14 20.65 13.84
CA ARG A 405 3.74 20.21 12.60
C ARG A 405 5.13 19.67 12.88
N GLU A 406 5.35 18.40 12.57
CA GLU A 406 6.62 17.70 12.73
C GLU A 406 7.41 17.70 11.42
N PRO A 407 8.74 17.62 11.48
CA PRO A 407 9.57 17.42 10.29
C PRO A 407 9.18 16.14 9.54
N GLY A 408 9.41 16.09 8.23
CA GLY A 408 9.20 14.88 7.43
C GLY A 408 10.24 13.81 7.75
N ASP A 409 11.50 14.21 7.97
CA ASP A 409 12.54 13.29 8.44
C ASP A 409 12.28 12.90 9.89
N GLY A 410 12.34 11.61 10.17
CA GLY A 410 12.04 11.03 11.48
C GLY A 410 10.53 10.92 11.80
N TYR A 411 9.62 11.30 10.91
CA TYR A 411 8.18 11.22 11.21
C TYR A 411 7.73 9.78 11.48
N TRP A 412 8.18 8.84 10.67
CA TRP A 412 7.78 7.43 10.77
C TRP A 412 8.47 6.71 11.92
N SER A 413 9.69 7.09 12.28
CA SER A 413 10.45 6.48 13.36
C SER A 413 10.18 7.08 14.73
N GLU A 414 9.82 8.38 14.82
CA GLU A 414 9.73 9.12 16.09
C GLU A 414 8.33 9.60 16.44
N VAL A 415 7.41 9.69 15.44
CA VAL A 415 6.06 10.20 15.64
C VAL A 415 5.01 9.11 15.47
N TRP A 416 4.97 8.47 14.29
CA TRP A 416 4.05 7.38 14.04
C TRP A 416 4.28 6.23 15.03
N ASN A 417 3.20 5.69 15.60
CA ASN A 417 3.23 4.63 16.61
C ASN A 417 4.14 4.91 17.83
N LYS A 418 4.51 6.18 18.06
CA LYS A 418 5.28 6.65 19.23
C LYS A 418 4.57 7.75 19.98
N GLN A 419 3.77 8.55 19.29
CA GLN A 419 3.07 9.69 19.88
C GLN A 419 1.58 9.41 19.98
N PRO A 420 0.92 9.86 21.07
CA PRO A 420 -0.45 9.42 21.43
C PRO A 420 -1.54 9.83 20.44
N PHE A 421 -1.35 10.93 19.67
CA PHE A 421 -2.31 11.39 18.69
C PHE A 421 -1.59 11.99 17.49
N SER A 422 -1.68 11.30 16.38
CA SER A 422 -0.98 11.69 15.15
C SER A 422 -1.75 11.27 13.89
N LEU A 423 -1.44 11.95 12.78
CA LEU A 423 -1.94 11.60 11.47
C LEU A 423 -1.05 10.53 10.83
N SER A 424 -1.66 9.68 10.00
CA SER A 424 -0.94 8.61 9.30
C SER A 424 -1.63 8.27 7.98
N TYR A 425 -1.06 7.32 7.25
CA TYR A 425 -1.71 6.63 6.16
C TYR A 425 -1.60 5.12 6.33
N TRP A 426 -2.56 4.41 5.79
CA TRP A 426 -2.51 2.97 5.62
C TRP A 426 -2.75 2.61 4.17
N GLY A 427 -1.94 1.72 3.64
CA GLY A 427 -2.22 1.01 2.39
C GLY A 427 -3.27 -0.09 2.65
N GLY A 428 -3.96 -0.50 1.59
CA GLY A 428 -4.89 -1.63 1.69
C GLY A 428 -4.19 -2.95 1.99
N ARG A 429 -4.99 -3.92 2.47
CA ARG A 429 -4.60 -5.32 2.58
C ARG A 429 -5.53 -6.17 1.72
N PRO A 430 -5.11 -7.36 1.25
CA PRO A 430 -5.95 -8.25 0.45
C PRO A 430 -7.28 -8.62 1.09
N THR A 431 -7.28 -8.89 2.39
CA THR A 431 -8.44 -9.35 3.16
C THR A 431 -8.65 -8.51 4.42
N GLN A 432 -9.85 -8.54 4.99
CA GLN A 432 -10.14 -7.89 6.27
C GLN A 432 -9.33 -8.54 7.40
N ASP A 433 -9.17 -9.87 7.39
CA ASP A 433 -8.31 -10.56 8.36
C ASP A 433 -6.91 -10.00 8.38
N GLN A 434 -6.30 -9.85 7.20
CA GLN A 434 -4.93 -9.32 7.11
C GLN A 434 -4.84 -7.88 7.59
N MET A 435 -5.85 -7.03 7.32
CA MET A 435 -5.87 -5.66 7.82
C MET A 435 -5.92 -5.62 9.35
N TYR A 436 -6.83 -6.40 9.95
CA TYR A 436 -6.96 -6.48 11.40
C TYR A 436 -5.74 -7.11 12.06
N SER A 437 -5.20 -8.17 11.49
CA SER A 437 -4.02 -8.87 12.01
C SER A 437 -2.73 -8.04 11.91
N THR A 438 -2.60 -7.20 10.89
CA THR A 438 -1.42 -6.34 10.72
C THR A 438 -1.42 -5.17 11.69
N ALA A 439 -2.59 -4.58 11.98
CA ALA A 439 -2.65 -3.25 12.57
C ALA A 439 -3.49 -3.13 13.85
N TYR A 440 -4.34 -4.10 14.20
CA TYR A 440 -5.34 -3.89 15.26
C TYR A 440 -5.48 -5.01 16.30
N ILE A 441 -4.93 -6.22 16.05
CA ILE A 441 -4.83 -7.22 17.14
C ILE A 441 -3.83 -6.73 18.20
N SER A 442 -4.02 -7.15 19.45
CA SER A 442 -3.22 -6.69 20.59
C SER A 442 -1.72 -6.95 20.45
N SER A 443 -1.35 -7.98 19.69
CA SER A 443 0.03 -8.41 19.47
C SER A 443 0.70 -7.81 18.24
N ALA A 444 -0.03 -7.01 17.43
CA ALA A 444 0.53 -6.43 16.23
C ALA A 444 1.48 -5.27 16.55
N ASP A 445 2.72 -5.33 16.06
CA ASP A 445 3.70 -4.25 16.25
C ASP A 445 3.28 -2.93 15.61
N TRP A 446 2.48 -3.01 14.54
CA TRP A 446 1.95 -1.85 13.85
C TRP A 446 0.59 -1.39 14.37
N ASN A 447 0.19 -1.83 15.59
CA ASN A 447 -1.03 -1.34 16.23
C ASN A 447 -0.84 0.11 16.69
N ASP A 448 -0.98 1.03 15.76
CA ASP A 448 -0.77 2.46 15.92
C ASP A 448 -1.93 3.19 16.65
N THR A 449 -2.94 2.43 17.07
CA THR A 449 -3.98 2.89 17.99
C THR A 449 -3.84 2.28 19.38
N ARG A 450 -2.96 1.29 19.55
CA ARG A 450 -2.79 0.50 20.78
C ARG A 450 -4.11 -0.03 21.33
N PHE A 451 -5.03 -0.36 20.42
CA PHE A 451 -6.29 -0.98 20.76
C PHE A 451 -6.04 -2.42 21.18
N LYS A 452 -6.11 -2.69 22.49
CA LYS A 452 -5.90 -4.01 23.08
C LYS A 452 -7.23 -4.52 23.63
N ASN A 453 -7.85 -5.42 22.89
CA ASN A 453 -9.14 -5.97 23.23
C ASN A 453 -9.17 -7.48 22.96
N GLU A 454 -9.15 -8.28 24.03
CA GLU A 454 -9.11 -9.73 23.96
C GLU A 454 -10.32 -10.32 23.21
N LYS A 455 -11.50 -9.69 23.31
CA LYS A 455 -12.69 -10.10 22.56
C LYS A 455 -12.49 -9.90 21.07
N PHE A 456 -11.91 -8.75 20.68
CA PHE A 456 -11.58 -8.44 19.28
C PHE A 456 -10.57 -9.45 18.72
N ASP A 457 -9.49 -9.73 19.46
CA ASP A 457 -8.47 -10.69 19.05
C ASP A 457 -9.06 -12.08 18.81
N LYS A 458 -9.93 -12.56 19.73
CA LYS A 458 -10.66 -13.84 19.57
C LYS A 458 -11.58 -13.83 18.35
N MET A 459 -12.24 -12.71 18.06
CA MET A 459 -13.11 -12.59 16.89
C MET A 459 -12.31 -12.67 15.58
N VAL A 460 -11.13 -12.05 15.50
CA VAL A 460 -10.23 -12.13 14.34
C VAL A 460 -9.83 -13.58 14.07
N ILE A 461 -9.37 -14.29 15.11
CA ILE A 461 -8.96 -15.71 15.00
C ILE A 461 -10.14 -16.58 14.57
N ALA A 462 -11.32 -16.39 15.18
CA ALA A 462 -12.50 -17.17 14.85
C ALA A 462 -13.01 -16.93 13.42
N ALA A 463 -13.00 -15.66 12.95
CA ALA A 463 -13.40 -15.33 11.58
C ALA A 463 -12.45 -15.92 10.53
N ARG A 464 -11.16 -16.04 10.85
CA ARG A 464 -10.15 -16.63 9.98
C ARG A 464 -10.42 -18.09 9.66
N GLY A 465 -10.95 -18.85 10.64
CA GLY A 465 -11.30 -20.25 10.49
C GLY A 465 -12.75 -20.52 10.03
N GLU A 466 -13.61 -19.49 9.94
CA GLU A 466 -15.01 -19.66 9.55
C GLU A 466 -15.15 -19.80 8.02
N LEU A 467 -15.68 -20.91 7.56
CA LEU A 467 -15.87 -21.22 6.14
C LEU A 467 -17.25 -20.80 5.59
N ASP A 468 -18.22 -20.55 6.47
CA ASP A 468 -19.52 -20.00 6.08
C ASP A 468 -19.39 -18.50 5.82
N GLU A 469 -19.50 -18.10 4.56
CA GLU A 469 -19.33 -16.69 4.15
C GLU A 469 -20.30 -15.74 4.86
N ALA A 470 -21.55 -16.14 5.09
CA ALA A 470 -22.55 -15.29 5.73
C ALA A 470 -22.20 -15.03 7.20
N LYS A 471 -21.80 -16.07 7.93
CA LYS A 471 -21.31 -15.94 9.31
C LYS A 471 -20.02 -15.14 9.37
N ARG A 472 -19.06 -15.43 8.48
CA ARG A 472 -17.79 -14.71 8.40
C ARG A 472 -18.01 -13.22 8.12
N LYS A 473 -18.92 -12.89 7.21
CA LYS A 473 -19.32 -11.50 6.94
C LYS A 473 -19.91 -10.83 8.18
N GLN A 474 -20.77 -11.53 8.93
CA GLN A 474 -21.32 -10.99 10.18
C GLN A 474 -20.23 -10.76 11.24
N MET A 475 -19.26 -11.67 11.36
CA MET A 475 -18.14 -11.51 12.30
C MET A 475 -17.29 -10.28 11.94
N TYR A 476 -16.98 -10.06 10.65
CA TYR A 476 -16.27 -8.86 10.20
C TYR A 476 -17.08 -7.59 10.42
N ARG A 477 -18.40 -7.65 10.24
CA ARG A 477 -19.29 -6.53 10.56
C ARG A 477 -19.19 -6.14 12.04
N ASP A 478 -19.25 -7.13 12.93
CA ASP A 478 -19.20 -6.90 14.38
C ASP A 478 -17.83 -6.36 14.82
N MET A 479 -16.74 -6.83 14.21
CA MET A 479 -15.39 -6.28 14.39
C MET A 479 -15.30 -4.84 13.89
N GLY A 480 -15.88 -4.51 12.73
CA GLY A 480 -15.93 -3.16 12.19
C GLY A 480 -16.66 -2.21 13.13
N VAL A 481 -17.81 -2.61 13.68
CA VAL A 481 -18.58 -1.84 14.67
C VAL A 481 -17.76 -1.61 15.94
N MET A 482 -17.07 -2.64 16.44
CA MET A 482 -16.22 -2.52 17.63
C MET A 482 -15.07 -1.52 17.39
N MET A 483 -14.38 -1.59 16.25
CA MET A 483 -13.34 -0.62 15.90
C MET A 483 -13.90 0.80 15.78
N ARG A 484 -15.07 0.95 15.14
CA ARG A 484 -15.77 2.22 14.97
C ARG A 484 -16.10 2.87 16.33
N ASP A 485 -16.56 2.09 17.30
CA ASP A 485 -17.13 2.61 18.54
C ASP A 485 -16.15 2.59 19.71
N GLU A 486 -15.21 1.65 19.76
CA GLU A 486 -14.28 1.48 20.88
C GLU A 486 -12.82 1.76 20.51
N GLY A 487 -12.44 1.60 19.23
CA GLY A 487 -11.06 1.76 18.77
C GLY A 487 -10.57 3.21 18.81
N GLY A 488 -9.25 3.37 18.69
CA GLY A 488 -8.58 4.68 18.66
C GLY A 488 -8.51 5.33 17.27
N LEU A 489 -9.17 4.74 16.28
CA LEU A 489 -9.09 5.14 14.89
C LEU A 489 -10.18 6.16 14.55
N ILE A 490 -9.80 7.31 13.96
CA ILE A 490 -10.70 8.20 13.26
C ILE A 490 -10.35 8.10 11.78
N VAL A 491 -11.27 7.63 10.95
CA VAL A 491 -11.11 7.56 9.48
C VAL A 491 -12.06 8.55 8.84
N PRO A 492 -11.58 9.74 8.45
CA PRO A 492 -12.43 10.69 7.75
C PRO A 492 -12.75 10.24 6.34
N PHE A 493 -11.81 9.57 5.66
CA PHE A 493 -11.98 9.15 4.27
C PHE A 493 -11.02 8.02 3.88
N PHE A 494 -11.41 7.28 2.86
CA PHE A 494 -10.53 6.44 2.05
C PHE A 494 -10.09 7.24 0.82
N ASN A 495 -8.80 7.24 0.52
CA ASN A 495 -8.24 8.03 -0.55
C ASN A 495 -8.12 7.24 -1.85
N GLN A 496 -8.12 7.94 -2.97
CA GLN A 496 -7.52 7.43 -4.19
C GLN A 496 -6.00 7.58 -4.11
N TYR A 497 -5.27 6.63 -4.69
CA TYR A 497 -3.86 6.82 -4.98
C TYR A 497 -3.75 7.69 -6.22
N ILE A 498 -3.06 8.82 -6.11
CA ILE A 498 -2.88 9.77 -7.19
C ILE A 498 -1.39 9.90 -7.45
N ASP A 499 -0.94 9.23 -8.50
CA ASP A 499 0.42 9.29 -8.98
C ASP A 499 0.46 10.10 -10.29
N ALA A 500 1.66 10.44 -10.77
CA ALA A 500 1.82 11.02 -12.09
C ALA A 500 3.03 10.44 -12.81
N SER A 501 2.88 10.27 -14.12
CA SER A 501 3.96 9.88 -15.01
C SER A 501 4.26 10.98 -16.02
N GLY A 502 5.53 11.15 -16.36
CA GLY A 502 6.03 12.08 -17.35
C GLY A 502 5.95 11.53 -18.77
N LYS A 503 6.38 12.35 -19.72
CA LYS A 503 6.39 12.02 -21.14
C LYS A 503 7.19 10.74 -21.41
N GLY A 504 6.64 9.86 -22.23
CA GLY A 504 7.30 8.63 -22.67
C GLY A 504 7.23 7.46 -21.70
N VAL A 505 6.68 7.62 -20.50
CA VAL A 505 6.45 6.48 -19.58
C VAL A 505 5.31 5.63 -20.11
N GLN A 506 5.58 4.35 -20.30
CA GLN A 506 4.64 3.32 -20.78
C GLN A 506 4.57 2.17 -19.76
N GLY A 507 3.59 1.27 -19.91
CA GLY A 507 3.44 0.06 -19.10
C GLY A 507 2.81 0.29 -17.73
N TRP A 508 2.27 1.48 -17.45
CA TRP A 508 1.60 1.77 -16.19
C TRP A 508 0.34 0.92 -16.01
N VAL A 509 0.28 0.16 -14.91
CA VAL A 509 -0.90 -0.61 -14.50
C VAL A 509 -1.30 -0.19 -13.09
N SER A 510 -2.35 0.60 -12.99
CA SER A 510 -2.86 1.06 -11.69
C SER A 510 -3.25 -0.11 -10.79
N ASN A 511 -2.88 -0.04 -9.52
CA ASN A 511 -3.14 -1.11 -8.55
C ASN A 511 -3.96 -0.53 -7.37
N PRO A 512 -5.20 -1.03 -7.13
CA PRO A 512 -6.03 -0.59 -6.02
C PRO A 512 -5.46 -0.87 -4.62
N ALA A 513 -4.47 -1.77 -4.52
CA ALA A 513 -3.86 -2.10 -3.24
C ALA A 513 -2.88 -1.03 -2.75
N GLN A 514 -2.17 -0.34 -3.68
CA GLN A 514 -1.10 0.57 -3.31
C GLN A 514 -0.73 1.53 -4.47
N GLU A 515 -0.14 2.68 -4.12
CA GLU A 515 0.43 3.66 -5.06
C GLU A 515 1.58 3.08 -5.91
N MET A 516 1.97 3.76 -6.98
CA MET A 516 3.08 3.39 -7.86
C MET A 516 2.95 1.97 -8.43
N CYS A 517 1.79 1.63 -8.99
CA CYS A 517 1.49 0.29 -9.53
C CYS A 517 1.63 -0.84 -8.49
N GLY A 518 1.24 -0.60 -7.22
CA GLY A 518 1.52 -1.53 -6.13
C GLY A 518 3.00 -1.60 -5.76
N GLY A 519 3.75 -0.51 -5.96
CA GLY A 519 5.20 -0.43 -5.76
C GLY A 519 6.04 -0.88 -6.97
N TYR A 520 5.41 -1.50 -7.97
CA TYR A 520 6.13 -2.07 -9.13
C TYR A 520 6.40 -1.09 -10.28
N ALA A 521 6.06 0.20 -10.16
CA ALA A 521 6.16 1.12 -11.29
C ALA A 521 7.54 1.14 -11.96
N LEU A 522 8.63 1.11 -11.18
CA LEU A 522 10.00 1.07 -11.72
C LEU A 522 10.36 -0.28 -12.39
N ALA A 523 9.77 -1.38 -11.94
CA ALA A 523 10.02 -2.70 -12.51
C ALA A 523 9.15 -3.00 -13.75
N MET A 524 7.93 -2.41 -13.82
CA MET A 524 6.93 -2.68 -14.86
C MET A 524 6.99 -1.70 -16.02
N CYS A 525 7.28 -0.41 -15.72
CA CYS A 525 7.25 0.63 -16.74
C CYS A 525 8.55 0.67 -17.56
N TRP A 526 8.44 1.32 -18.72
CA TRP A 526 9.58 1.59 -19.60
C TRP A 526 9.42 2.98 -20.24
N LEU A 527 10.48 3.48 -20.85
CA LEU A 527 10.45 4.73 -21.63
C LEU A 527 10.27 4.40 -23.11
N GLU A 528 9.42 5.16 -23.79
CA GLU A 528 9.41 5.16 -25.27
C GLU A 528 10.80 5.58 -25.79
N ALA A 529 11.21 4.99 -26.91
CA ALA A 529 12.47 5.32 -27.58
C ALA A 529 12.47 6.75 -28.16
#